data_378349f9e79f397b12685ea593164aa7
#
_entry.id   378349f9e79f397b12685ea593164aa7
#
_cell.length_a   1.000
_cell.length_b   1.000
_cell.length_c   1.000
_cell.angle_alpha   90.00
_cell.angle_beta   90.00
_cell.angle_gamma   90.00
#
_symmetry.space_group_name_H-M   'P 1'
#
loop_
_entity.id
_entity.type
_entity.pdbx_description
1 polymer ?
#
loop_
_entity_poly.entity_id
_entity_poly.type
_entity_poly.pdbx_seq_one_letter_code
_entity_poly.pdbx_strand_id
1 'polypeptide(L)'
;MYGFLSHLHCLLQVANLTVQCSAMVPCLSINSKAQSDCDCCARSKGCCDFVGSGVPTASIKIQCPVATATRRSSHQSAQLSEKTTREVGQRRAMASGETVVVTGASGFIGSTLVRRLLDRGYDVRAGVLNPDDKAETGHLHALAAGAGEGRRLHVFRCDLLDGAALLDAARGCSGVFHLASPCTIDPVSDPQKQLIVPAVEGTLNVLRAAKEAGGVRRVVVTSSNAAIMPSPGWPAGEVPDERCWTDIDYCEKNGLWYSVSKTLAEKAAWKFAAEEGLDVVVVNPGTVMGPIIPPAINSSMSVLLRLLQVHVEDVALAHILVFENPSASGRHLCIESISHWSDLAAKVAELYPNYKVPKFPKDTQPGLERAEVGSKKLIALGVQFSPIEKIIRDAVESLKSRGYIS
;
A
#
# COMPACT_ATOMS: atom_id res chain seq x y z
N MET A 1 7.04 17.05 -23.24
CA MET A 1 6.26 15.81 -23.20
C MET A 1 7.02 14.59 -23.75
N TYR A 2 7.76 14.71 -24.84
CA TYR A 2 8.69 13.65 -25.30
C TYR A 2 9.80 13.30 -24.28
N GLY A 3 10.16 14.20 -23.37
CA GLY A 3 11.14 13.95 -22.32
C GLY A 3 10.68 12.99 -21.19
N PHE A 4 9.37 12.80 -21.00
CA PHE A 4 8.84 11.98 -19.90
C PHE A 4 8.93 10.48 -20.21
N LEU A 5 8.67 10.10 -21.46
CA LEU A 5 8.79 8.72 -21.92
C LEU A 5 10.27 8.29 -22.09
N SER A 6 11.14 9.21 -22.51
CA SER A 6 12.58 8.92 -22.61
C SER A 6 13.25 8.73 -21.26
N HIS A 7 12.78 9.42 -20.20
CA HIS A 7 13.28 9.20 -18.83
C HIS A 7 12.81 7.87 -18.24
N LEU A 8 11.58 7.43 -18.56
CA LEU A 8 11.07 6.13 -18.15
C LEU A 8 11.84 4.97 -18.82
N HIS A 9 12.18 5.13 -20.10
CA HIS A 9 13.00 4.17 -20.86
C HIS A 9 14.44 4.10 -20.33
N CYS A 10 15.01 5.24 -19.94
CA CYS A 10 16.35 5.32 -19.33
C CYS A 10 16.39 4.66 -17.94
N LEU A 11 15.31 4.78 -17.13
CA LEU A 11 15.22 4.16 -15.80
C LEU A 11 15.05 2.63 -15.88
N LEU A 12 14.36 2.13 -16.89
CA LEU A 12 14.25 0.68 -17.16
C LEU A 12 15.59 0.11 -17.66
N GLN A 13 16.38 0.89 -18.42
CA GLN A 13 17.72 0.48 -18.83
C GLN A 13 18.72 0.48 -17.68
N VAL A 14 18.61 1.40 -16.71
CA VAL A 14 19.48 1.42 -15.51
C VAL A 14 19.18 0.22 -14.60
N ALA A 15 17.92 -0.20 -14.46
CA ALA A 15 17.57 -1.42 -13.72
C ALA A 15 18.14 -2.69 -14.37
N ASN A 16 18.17 -2.76 -15.70
CA ASN A 16 18.77 -3.87 -16.45
C ASN A 16 20.30 -3.85 -16.44
N LEU A 17 20.94 -2.67 -16.34
CA LEU A 17 22.40 -2.56 -16.28
C LEU A 17 22.99 -2.96 -14.92
N THR A 18 22.22 -2.84 -13.83
CA THR A 18 22.67 -3.26 -12.50
C THR A 18 22.71 -4.79 -12.34
N VAL A 19 21.95 -5.53 -13.15
CA VAL A 19 21.94 -7.01 -13.15
C VAL A 19 23.12 -7.61 -13.95
N GLN A 20 23.75 -6.85 -14.84
CA GLN A 20 24.82 -7.36 -15.70
C GLN A 20 26.26 -7.06 -15.22
N CYS A 21 26.47 -6.30 -14.13
CA CYS A 21 27.80 -5.95 -13.62
C CYS A 21 28.31 -6.75 -12.40
N SER A 22 27.71 -7.88 -12.07
CA SER A 22 28.15 -8.75 -10.96
C SER A 22 29.05 -9.92 -11.37
N ALA A 23 29.85 -9.74 -12.40
CA ALA A 23 30.95 -10.69 -12.71
C ALA A 23 32.24 -9.93 -12.97
N MET A 24 33.21 -10.15 -12.10
CA MET A 24 34.62 -9.72 -12.11
C MET A 24 34.95 -8.40 -11.36
N VAL A 25 35.64 -8.53 -10.23
CA VAL A 25 37.04 -8.23 -9.98
C VAL A 25 37.38 -8.47 -8.48
N PRO A 26 38.60 -8.93 -8.14
CA PRO A 26 38.92 -9.49 -6.82
C PRO A 26 39.52 -8.50 -5.83
N CYS A 27 39.53 -8.95 -4.57
CA CYS A 27 40.25 -8.47 -3.40
C CYS A 27 41.41 -7.49 -3.60
N LEU A 28 41.36 -6.40 -2.85
CA LEU A 28 42.56 -5.80 -2.26
C LEU A 28 42.26 -5.44 -0.81
N SER A 29 42.97 -6.12 0.05
CA SER A 29 43.09 -5.89 1.48
C SER A 29 43.77 -4.57 1.78
N ILE A 30 43.25 -3.78 2.71
CA ILE A 30 44.03 -2.80 3.46
C ILE A 30 43.66 -2.87 4.95
N ASN A 31 44.69 -2.89 5.70
CA ASN A 31 44.95 -3.20 7.08
C ASN A 31 44.29 -2.30 8.12
N SER A 32 44.06 -2.97 9.23
CA SER A 32 43.80 -2.48 10.60
C SER A 32 44.66 -1.30 11.05
N LYS A 33 44.06 -0.36 11.78
CA LYS A 33 44.43 0.14 13.11
C LYS A 33 43.73 1.46 13.39
N ALA A 34 42.81 1.45 14.29
CA ALA A 34 42.63 2.43 15.37
C ALA A 34 41.39 1.99 16.20
N GLN A 35 41.66 1.14 17.13
CA GLN A 35 40.81 0.89 18.29
C GLN A 35 41.45 1.69 19.41
N SER A 36 40.74 2.69 19.95
CA SER A 36 40.84 3.04 21.39
C SER A 36 39.82 4.14 21.74
N ASP A 37 39.01 3.80 22.72
CA ASP A 37 38.53 4.63 23.81
C ASP A 37 37.43 5.66 23.54
N CYS A 38 36.20 5.23 23.76
CA CYS A 38 35.22 6.05 24.48
C CYS A 38 34.24 5.18 25.27
N ASP A 39 34.73 4.69 26.41
CA ASP A 39 33.94 4.25 27.55
C ASP A 39 33.42 5.50 28.28
N CYS A 40 32.19 5.92 28.05
CA CYS A 40 31.51 6.87 28.92
C CYS A 40 29.98 6.83 28.67
N CYS A 41 29.34 5.74 29.03
CA CYS A 41 27.91 5.71 29.31
C CYS A 41 27.52 4.56 30.24
N ALA A 42 28.06 4.60 31.45
CA ALA A 42 27.47 3.87 32.57
C ALA A 42 27.69 4.65 33.85
N ARG A 43 26.59 5.05 34.48
CA ARG A 43 26.43 5.59 35.84
C ARG A 43 26.41 7.11 35.99
N SER A 44 25.20 7.59 36.06
CA SER A 44 24.67 8.65 36.95
C SER A 44 25.65 9.49 37.75
N LYS A 45 25.41 10.82 37.70
CA LYS A 45 25.80 11.91 38.60
C LYS A 45 27.05 12.69 38.18
N GLY A 46 26.79 13.98 37.98
CA GLY A 46 27.79 15.01 38.15
C GLY A 46 28.08 15.85 36.93
N CYS A 47 27.85 17.14 37.07
CA CYS A 47 28.21 18.23 36.17
C CYS A 47 29.65 18.12 35.67
N CYS A 48 29.84 18.37 34.36
CA CYS A 48 31.15 18.69 33.83
C CYS A 48 31.31 20.20 33.79
N ASP A 49 32.19 20.74 34.58
CA ASP A 49 32.69 22.11 34.48
C ASP A 49 33.68 22.19 33.31
N PHE A 50 33.39 23.05 32.38
CA PHE A 50 34.34 23.40 31.30
C PHE A 50 35.00 24.74 31.68
N VAL A 51 36.25 24.67 32.04
CA VAL A 51 37.09 25.88 32.23
C VAL A 51 37.75 26.23 30.90
N GLY A 52 37.31 27.27 30.29
CA GLY A 52 37.97 27.92 29.15
C GLY A 52 38.36 29.36 29.55
N SER A 53 39.60 29.66 29.40
CA SER A 53 40.26 30.91 29.79
C SER A 53 39.77 32.13 29.01
N GLY A 54 39.29 33.16 29.72
CA GLY A 54 39.39 34.55 29.32
C GLY A 54 38.11 35.18 28.70
N VAL A 55 37.24 35.76 29.56
CA VAL A 55 36.49 37.03 29.47
C VAL A 55 35.35 37.00 30.52
N PRO A 56 34.89 38.13 31.10
CA PRO A 56 34.39 38.15 32.45
C PRO A 56 32.93 37.68 32.66
N THR A 57 32.72 37.11 33.81
CA THR A 57 31.52 36.49 34.35
C THR A 57 30.28 37.40 34.41
N ALA A 58 29.21 36.95 33.75
CA ALA A 58 27.87 37.22 34.18
C ALA A 58 27.21 35.85 34.54
N SER A 59 26.97 35.63 35.84
CA SER A 59 26.33 34.43 36.35
C SER A 59 24.85 34.39 35.96
N ILE A 60 24.48 33.62 34.97
CA ILE A 60 23.09 33.29 34.68
C ILE A 60 22.76 31.96 35.39
N LYS A 61 22.01 32.06 36.50
CA LYS A 61 21.38 30.88 37.10
C LYS A 61 20.24 30.39 36.22
N ILE A 62 20.48 29.33 35.46
CA ILE A 62 19.42 28.58 34.78
C ILE A 62 18.84 27.62 35.80
N GLN A 63 17.67 27.92 36.31
CA GLN A 63 16.86 27.01 37.11
C GLN A 63 16.18 26.02 36.16
N CYS A 64 16.66 24.78 36.08
CA CYS A 64 15.92 23.69 35.44
C CYS A 64 14.70 23.34 36.29
N PRO A 65 13.49 23.37 35.73
CA PRO A 65 12.32 22.84 36.43
C PRO A 65 12.46 21.31 36.50
N VAL A 66 12.55 20.79 37.72
CA VAL A 66 12.40 19.35 37.96
C VAL A 66 10.98 18.96 37.57
N ALA A 67 10.84 18.31 36.44
CA ALA A 67 9.57 17.70 36.05
C ALA A 67 9.30 16.53 37.00
N THR A 68 8.40 16.73 37.92
CA THR A 68 7.75 15.66 38.68
C THR A 68 6.92 14.85 37.68
N ALA A 69 7.51 13.78 37.14
CA ALA A 69 6.81 12.78 36.36
C ALA A 69 5.79 12.08 37.26
N THR A 70 4.56 12.55 37.21
CA THR A 70 3.43 11.95 37.91
C THR A 70 3.16 10.55 37.32
N ARG A 71 3.02 9.55 38.18
CA ARG A 71 2.62 8.16 37.93
C ARG A 71 1.28 7.96 37.17
N ARG A 72 0.78 8.96 36.43
CA ARG A 72 -0.46 8.90 35.66
C ARG A 72 -0.31 8.30 34.24
N SER A 73 0.91 8.20 33.67
CA SER A 73 1.09 7.74 32.29
C SER A 73 1.02 6.22 32.11
N SER A 74 1.34 5.44 33.16
CA SER A 74 1.31 3.97 33.06
C SER A 74 -0.10 3.37 33.11
N HIS A 75 -1.05 4.00 33.81
CA HIS A 75 -2.44 3.52 33.85
C HIS A 75 -3.21 3.85 32.57
N GLN A 76 -2.93 4.98 31.93
CA GLN A 76 -3.58 5.34 30.65
C GLN A 76 -3.07 4.48 29.49
N SER A 77 -1.79 4.17 29.42
CA SER A 77 -1.25 3.27 28.38
C SER A 77 -1.71 1.82 28.58
N ALA A 78 -1.85 1.34 29.81
CA ALA A 78 -2.41 0.03 30.09
C ALA A 78 -3.91 -0.06 29.73
N GLN A 79 -4.70 0.95 30.06
CA GLN A 79 -6.12 1.00 29.69
C GLN A 79 -6.35 1.13 28.18
N LEU A 80 -5.51 1.88 27.44
CA LEU A 80 -5.55 1.91 25.96
C LEU A 80 -5.20 0.54 25.37
N SER A 81 -4.18 -0.13 25.89
CA SER A 81 -3.78 -1.47 25.46
C SER A 81 -4.86 -2.51 25.72
N GLU A 82 -5.50 -2.49 26.91
CA GLU A 82 -6.61 -3.40 27.24
C GLU A 82 -7.86 -3.13 26.39
N LYS A 83 -8.18 -1.86 26.12
CA LYS A 83 -9.31 -1.48 25.24
C LYS A 83 -9.05 -1.95 23.82
N THR A 84 -7.86 -1.72 23.28
CA THR A 84 -7.47 -2.18 21.94
C THR A 84 -7.49 -3.70 21.84
N THR A 85 -7.00 -4.41 22.84
CA THR A 85 -7.01 -5.88 22.89
C THR A 85 -8.43 -6.44 22.99
N ARG A 86 -9.32 -5.79 23.75
CA ARG A 86 -10.74 -6.15 23.85
C ARG A 86 -11.50 -5.89 22.56
N GLU A 87 -11.28 -4.75 21.89
CA GLU A 87 -11.88 -4.43 20.60
C GLU A 87 -11.41 -5.38 19.49
N VAL A 88 -10.11 -5.72 19.45
CA VAL A 88 -9.57 -6.72 18.52
C VAL A 88 -10.14 -8.10 18.80
N GLY A 89 -10.26 -8.51 20.08
CA GLY A 89 -10.87 -9.76 20.47
C GLY A 89 -12.36 -9.84 20.11
N GLN A 90 -13.10 -8.76 20.29
CA GLN A 90 -14.51 -8.66 19.98
C GLN A 90 -14.78 -8.66 18.46
N ARG A 91 -13.95 -7.96 17.67
CA ARG A 91 -13.99 -7.99 16.20
C ARG A 91 -13.65 -9.38 15.64
N ARG A 92 -12.65 -10.06 16.25
CA ARG A 92 -12.30 -11.44 15.90
C ARG A 92 -13.43 -12.43 16.18
N ALA A 93 -14.17 -12.25 17.29
CA ALA A 93 -15.32 -13.07 17.62
C ALA A 93 -16.51 -12.84 16.66
N MET A 94 -16.68 -11.62 16.14
CA MET A 94 -17.76 -11.30 15.18
C MET A 94 -17.49 -11.85 13.78
N ALA A 95 -16.22 -11.97 13.36
CA ALA A 95 -15.83 -12.45 12.02
C ALA A 95 -15.71 -13.99 11.94
N SER A 96 -15.71 -14.67 13.09
CA SER A 96 -15.53 -16.13 13.14
C SER A 96 -16.66 -16.85 12.40
N GLY A 97 -16.30 -17.51 11.29
CA GLY A 97 -17.24 -18.28 10.46
C GLY A 97 -17.92 -17.51 9.33
N GLU A 98 -17.68 -16.19 9.18
CA GLU A 98 -18.14 -15.48 7.99
C GLU A 98 -17.26 -15.81 6.79
N THR A 99 -17.90 -16.10 5.67
CA THR A 99 -17.20 -16.35 4.39
C THR A 99 -17.18 -15.10 3.53
N VAL A 100 -16.02 -14.78 2.96
CA VAL A 100 -15.85 -13.66 2.02
C VAL A 100 -15.14 -14.12 0.75
N VAL A 101 -15.41 -13.42 -0.35
CA VAL A 101 -14.71 -13.61 -1.63
C VAL A 101 -13.62 -12.55 -1.78
N VAL A 102 -12.46 -12.97 -2.27
CA VAL A 102 -11.37 -12.07 -2.70
C VAL A 102 -11.02 -12.39 -4.15
N THR A 103 -11.36 -11.53 -5.10
CA THR A 103 -10.89 -11.66 -6.48
C THR A 103 -9.47 -11.11 -6.60
N GLY A 104 -8.62 -11.68 -7.45
CA GLY A 104 -7.22 -11.29 -7.55
C GLY A 104 -6.39 -11.62 -6.30
N ALA A 105 -6.77 -12.72 -5.63
CA ALA A 105 -6.20 -13.14 -4.37
C ALA A 105 -4.69 -13.47 -4.44
N SER A 106 -4.21 -13.94 -5.59
CA SER A 106 -2.79 -14.25 -5.83
C SER A 106 -1.90 -13.03 -5.99
N GLY A 107 -2.49 -11.84 -6.22
CA GLY A 107 -1.77 -10.58 -6.41
C GLY A 107 -1.12 -10.04 -5.13
N PHE A 108 -0.34 -8.96 -5.26
CA PHE A 108 0.42 -8.34 -4.17
C PHE A 108 -0.47 -7.87 -3.01
N ILE A 109 -1.51 -7.08 -3.30
CA ILE A 109 -2.48 -6.64 -2.29
C ILE A 109 -3.35 -7.83 -1.86
N GLY A 110 -3.81 -8.65 -2.84
CA GLY A 110 -4.72 -9.77 -2.61
C GLY A 110 -4.18 -10.78 -1.62
N SER A 111 -2.95 -11.23 -1.78
CA SER A 111 -2.33 -12.20 -0.87
C SER A 111 -2.13 -11.66 0.56
N THR A 112 -1.79 -10.37 0.68
CA THR A 112 -1.71 -9.71 1.99
C THR A 112 -3.10 -9.59 2.63
N LEU A 113 -4.11 -9.24 1.86
CA LEU A 113 -5.51 -9.18 2.32
C LEU A 113 -6.02 -10.56 2.75
N VAL A 114 -5.79 -11.61 1.96
CA VAL A 114 -6.15 -13.00 2.30
C VAL A 114 -5.54 -13.39 3.64
N ARG A 115 -4.24 -13.15 3.84
CA ARG A 115 -3.59 -13.40 5.13
C ARG A 115 -4.28 -12.68 6.27
N ARG A 116 -4.55 -11.38 6.13
CA ARG A 116 -5.18 -10.56 7.15
C ARG A 116 -6.63 -10.96 7.46
N LEU A 117 -7.38 -11.41 6.46
CA LEU A 117 -8.73 -11.95 6.65
C LEU A 117 -8.70 -13.28 7.42
N LEU A 118 -7.81 -14.19 7.03
CA LEU A 118 -7.58 -15.43 7.76
C LEU A 118 -7.17 -15.16 9.21
N ASP A 119 -6.30 -14.19 9.47
CA ASP A 119 -5.88 -13.77 10.81
C ASP A 119 -7.05 -13.23 11.65
N ARG A 120 -8.08 -12.67 11.02
CA ARG A 120 -9.31 -12.21 11.66
C ARG A 120 -10.37 -13.28 11.86
N GLY A 121 -10.17 -14.49 11.32
CA GLY A 121 -11.07 -15.60 11.47
C GLY A 121 -12.13 -15.72 10.37
N TYR A 122 -11.99 -15.00 9.26
CA TYR A 122 -12.83 -15.21 8.08
C TYR A 122 -12.47 -16.52 7.37
N ASP A 123 -13.49 -17.15 6.79
CA ASP A 123 -13.32 -18.14 5.74
C ASP A 123 -13.18 -17.39 4.40
N VAL A 124 -12.13 -17.69 3.62
CA VAL A 124 -11.81 -16.93 2.42
C VAL A 124 -11.95 -17.78 1.17
N ARG A 125 -12.78 -17.34 0.22
CA ARG A 125 -12.79 -17.84 -1.15
C ARG A 125 -11.86 -16.98 -2.00
N ALA A 126 -10.71 -17.52 -2.35
CA ALA A 126 -9.62 -16.84 -3.05
C ALA A 126 -9.72 -17.09 -4.55
N GLY A 127 -10.15 -16.08 -5.30
CA GLY A 127 -10.25 -16.14 -6.75
C GLY A 127 -8.92 -15.88 -7.44
N VAL A 128 -8.49 -16.82 -8.26
CA VAL A 128 -7.25 -16.78 -9.06
C VAL A 128 -7.54 -17.14 -10.51
N LEU A 129 -6.63 -16.84 -11.44
CA LEU A 129 -6.85 -17.17 -12.86
C LEU A 129 -6.72 -18.67 -13.11
N ASN A 130 -5.70 -19.32 -12.55
CA ASN A 130 -5.46 -20.74 -12.70
C ASN A 130 -5.18 -21.40 -11.34
N PRO A 131 -6.18 -22.06 -10.71
CA PRO A 131 -6.00 -22.69 -9.40
C PRO A 131 -5.02 -23.87 -9.42
N ASP A 132 -4.74 -24.46 -10.57
CA ASP A 132 -3.81 -25.59 -10.73
C ASP A 132 -2.36 -25.12 -10.90
N ASP A 133 -2.13 -23.84 -11.17
CA ASP A 133 -0.78 -23.30 -11.27
C ASP A 133 -0.19 -23.03 -9.88
N LYS A 134 0.79 -23.86 -9.50
CA LYS A 134 1.52 -23.73 -8.24
C LYS A 134 2.32 -22.42 -8.14
N ALA A 135 2.72 -21.84 -9.26
CA ALA A 135 3.39 -20.54 -9.25
C ALA A 135 2.42 -19.42 -8.86
N GLU A 136 1.15 -19.53 -9.26
CA GLU A 136 0.10 -18.59 -8.88
C GLU A 136 -0.46 -18.86 -7.47
N THR A 137 -0.56 -20.10 -7.02
CA THR A 137 -1.35 -20.47 -5.82
C THR A 137 -0.52 -20.95 -4.63
N GLY A 138 0.73 -21.37 -4.82
CA GLY A 138 1.55 -22.00 -3.78
C GLY A 138 1.71 -21.13 -2.53
N HIS A 139 1.89 -19.83 -2.70
CA HIS A 139 2.00 -18.89 -1.59
C HIS A 139 0.68 -18.73 -0.81
N LEU A 140 -0.48 -18.83 -1.47
CA LEU A 140 -1.79 -18.79 -0.81
C LEU A 140 -1.99 -20.04 0.06
N HIS A 141 -1.65 -21.23 -0.44
CA HIS A 141 -1.72 -22.46 0.34
C HIS A 141 -0.77 -22.44 1.54
N ALA A 142 0.43 -21.84 1.39
CA ALA A 142 1.36 -21.66 2.51
C ALA A 142 0.79 -20.73 3.60
N LEU A 143 0.07 -19.67 3.22
CA LEU A 143 -0.64 -18.80 4.17
C LEU A 143 -1.70 -19.56 4.96
N ALA A 144 -2.47 -20.43 4.30
CA ALA A 144 -3.50 -21.23 4.95
C ALA A 144 -2.89 -22.23 5.95
N ALA A 145 -1.80 -22.90 5.58
CA ALA A 145 -1.10 -23.84 6.46
C ALA A 145 -0.54 -23.17 7.73
N GLY A 146 -0.06 -21.91 7.62
CA GLY A 146 0.45 -21.13 8.73
C GLY A 146 -0.61 -20.49 9.63
N ALA A 147 -1.86 -20.51 9.21
CA ALA A 147 -2.93 -19.75 9.88
C ALA A 147 -3.58 -20.46 11.09
N GLY A 148 -3.23 -21.72 11.39
CA GLY A 148 -3.75 -22.51 12.50
C GLY A 148 -5.02 -23.29 12.19
N GLU A 149 -5.40 -24.19 13.10
CA GLU A 149 -6.57 -25.06 12.93
C GLU A 149 -7.88 -24.25 12.83
N GLY A 150 -8.77 -24.68 11.92
CA GLY A 150 -10.12 -24.11 11.75
C GLY A 150 -10.21 -22.93 10.78
N ARG A 151 -9.12 -22.47 10.20
CA ARG A 151 -9.15 -21.41 9.17
C ARG A 151 -9.25 -22.01 7.78
N ARG A 152 -10.22 -21.52 6.99
CA ARG A 152 -10.52 -22.09 5.69
C ARG A 152 -10.16 -21.14 4.57
N LEU A 153 -9.30 -21.62 3.67
CA LEU A 153 -9.01 -21.00 2.38
C LEU A 153 -9.48 -21.95 1.28
N HIS A 154 -10.37 -21.46 0.43
CA HIS A 154 -10.79 -22.16 -0.77
C HIS A 154 -10.33 -21.39 -1.99
N VAL A 155 -9.40 -21.96 -2.76
CA VAL A 155 -8.91 -21.37 -4.02
C VAL A 155 -9.81 -21.85 -5.16
N PHE A 156 -10.29 -20.92 -6.00
CA PHE A 156 -11.14 -21.23 -7.14
C PHE A 156 -10.75 -20.42 -8.37
N ARG A 157 -11.13 -20.93 -9.56
CA ARG A 157 -10.93 -20.20 -10.82
C ARG A 157 -11.85 -18.98 -10.87
N CYS A 158 -11.28 -17.82 -11.10
CA CYS A 158 -11.97 -16.54 -11.16
C CYS A 158 -11.61 -15.79 -12.43
N ASP A 159 -12.36 -16.07 -13.49
CA ASP A 159 -12.38 -15.23 -14.68
C ASP A 159 -13.45 -14.16 -14.49
N LEU A 160 -13.06 -12.89 -14.56
CA LEU A 160 -14.00 -11.77 -14.37
C LEU A 160 -15.09 -11.69 -15.45
N LEU A 161 -14.92 -12.36 -16.57
CA LEU A 161 -15.90 -12.43 -17.64
C LEU A 161 -16.83 -13.66 -17.52
N ASP A 162 -16.59 -14.56 -16.57
CA ASP A 162 -17.46 -15.69 -16.25
C ASP A 162 -18.42 -15.34 -15.10
N GLY A 163 -19.56 -14.76 -15.42
CA GLY A 163 -20.56 -14.34 -14.45
C GLY A 163 -21.14 -15.51 -13.64
N ALA A 164 -21.24 -16.74 -14.22
CA ALA A 164 -21.77 -17.89 -13.52
C ALA A 164 -20.80 -18.36 -12.41
N ALA A 165 -19.51 -18.45 -12.71
CA ALA A 165 -18.48 -18.80 -11.72
C ALA A 165 -18.39 -17.75 -10.60
N LEU A 166 -18.53 -16.46 -10.93
CA LEU A 166 -18.56 -15.37 -9.93
C LEU A 166 -19.78 -15.47 -9.00
N LEU A 167 -20.96 -15.80 -9.55
CA LEU A 167 -22.16 -15.98 -8.77
C LEU A 167 -22.04 -17.18 -7.81
N ASP A 168 -21.53 -18.30 -8.28
CA ASP A 168 -21.32 -19.48 -7.43
C ASP A 168 -20.31 -19.17 -6.31
N ALA A 169 -19.27 -18.40 -6.61
CA ALA A 169 -18.32 -17.94 -5.61
C ALA A 169 -18.95 -16.99 -4.56
N ALA A 170 -19.91 -16.16 -4.95
CA ALA A 170 -20.54 -15.18 -4.06
C ALA A 170 -21.66 -15.78 -3.18
N ARG A 171 -22.28 -16.91 -3.58
CA ARG A 171 -23.34 -17.55 -2.81
C ARG A 171 -22.90 -17.94 -1.41
N GLY A 172 -23.68 -17.52 -0.39
CA GLY A 172 -23.38 -17.79 1.02
C GLY A 172 -22.23 -16.98 1.58
N CYS A 173 -21.73 -15.99 0.86
CA CYS A 173 -20.73 -15.05 1.36
C CYS A 173 -21.37 -13.80 1.94
N SER A 174 -20.75 -13.25 2.99
CA SER A 174 -21.19 -12.01 3.63
C SER A 174 -20.60 -10.77 2.97
N GLY A 175 -19.55 -10.93 2.15
CA GLY A 175 -18.88 -9.82 1.48
C GLY A 175 -17.99 -10.22 0.32
N VAL A 176 -17.69 -9.24 -0.52
CA VAL A 176 -16.78 -9.39 -1.65
C VAL A 176 -15.72 -8.30 -1.61
N PHE A 177 -14.46 -8.69 -1.72
CA PHE A 177 -13.32 -7.82 -1.97
C PHE A 177 -12.90 -7.98 -3.43
N HIS A 178 -13.21 -6.98 -4.24
CA HIS A 178 -12.92 -7.01 -5.68
C HIS A 178 -11.59 -6.29 -5.96
N LEU A 179 -10.50 -7.08 -6.10
CA LEU A 179 -9.16 -6.56 -6.38
C LEU A 179 -8.69 -6.88 -7.81
N ALA A 180 -9.24 -7.93 -8.41
CA ALA A 180 -8.87 -8.34 -9.76
C ALA A 180 -9.17 -7.22 -10.77
N SER A 181 -8.17 -6.81 -11.51
CA SER A 181 -8.28 -5.88 -12.64
C SER A 181 -7.01 -5.97 -13.45
N PRO A 182 -7.04 -5.81 -14.77
CA PRO A 182 -5.80 -5.65 -15.53
C PRO A 182 -4.98 -4.50 -14.96
N CYS A 183 -3.72 -4.77 -14.66
CA CYS A 183 -2.79 -3.79 -14.11
C CYS A 183 -1.48 -3.87 -14.88
N THR A 184 -1.30 -2.98 -15.83
CA THR A 184 -0.02 -2.81 -16.53
C THR A 184 0.29 -1.33 -16.68
N ILE A 185 1.58 -1.02 -16.60
CA ILE A 185 2.14 0.29 -16.94
C ILE A 185 2.84 0.26 -18.29
N ASP A 186 2.98 -0.93 -18.87
CA ASP A 186 3.58 -1.12 -20.17
C ASP A 186 2.63 -0.65 -21.30
N PRO A 187 3.17 -0.22 -22.42
CA PRO A 187 2.36 0.12 -23.58
C PRO A 187 1.48 -1.06 -24.01
N VAL A 188 0.20 -0.80 -24.21
CA VAL A 188 -0.78 -1.78 -24.69
C VAL A 188 -1.12 -1.52 -26.15
N SER A 189 -1.26 -2.59 -26.93
CA SER A 189 -1.57 -2.48 -28.36
C SER A 189 -3.07 -2.22 -28.62
N ASP A 190 -3.95 -2.73 -27.77
CA ASP A 190 -5.40 -2.55 -27.81
C ASP A 190 -5.92 -2.22 -26.39
N PRO A 191 -5.93 -0.94 -26.01
CA PRO A 191 -6.36 -0.52 -24.68
C PRO A 191 -7.79 -0.95 -24.34
N GLN A 192 -8.67 -0.99 -25.33
CA GLN A 192 -10.06 -1.40 -25.13
C GLN A 192 -10.13 -2.86 -24.67
N LYS A 193 -9.52 -3.78 -25.41
CA LYS A 193 -9.59 -5.21 -25.09
C LYS A 193 -8.72 -5.61 -23.91
N GLN A 194 -7.55 -4.96 -23.75
CA GLN A 194 -6.56 -5.36 -22.77
C GLN A 194 -6.78 -4.73 -21.38
N LEU A 195 -7.40 -3.55 -21.31
CA LEU A 195 -7.59 -2.82 -20.07
C LEU A 195 -9.04 -2.43 -19.79
N ILE A 196 -9.70 -1.70 -20.72
CA ILE A 196 -10.96 -1.02 -20.42
C ILE A 196 -12.10 -2.03 -20.28
N VAL A 197 -12.32 -2.87 -21.27
CA VAL A 197 -13.41 -3.86 -21.25
C VAL A 197 -13.26 -4.83 -20.07
N PRO A 198 -12.12 -5.48 -19.83
CA PRO A 198 -11.98 -6.35 -18.68
C PRO A 198 -12.13 -5.63 -17.33
N ALA A 199 -11.71 -4.37 -17.21
CA ALA A 199 -11.87 -3.62 -15.98
C ALA A 199 -13.33 -3.25 -15.73
N VAL A 200 -14.05 -2.76 -16.73
CA VAL A 200 -15.43 -2.29 -16.59
C VAL A 200 -16.39 -3.48 -16.47
N GLU A 201 -16.38 -4.40 -17.46
CA GLU A 201 -17.30 -5.55 -17.46
C GLU A 201 -16.98 -6.53 -16.33
N GLY A 202 -15.69 -6.73 -16.03
CA GLY A 202 -15.29 -7.55 -14.89
C GLY A 202 -15.81 -7.01 -13.57
N THR A 203 -15.71 -5.69 -13.35
CA THR A 203 -16.29 -5.05 -12.17
C THR A 203 -17.81 -5.21 -12.12
N LEU A 204 -18.50 -4.96 -13.23
CA LEU A 204 -19.95 -5.11 -13.30
C LEU A 204 -20.40 -6.55 -13.07
N ASN A 205 -19.69 -7.55 -13.60
CA ASN A 205 -20.01 -8.96 -13.38
C ASN A 205 -19.86 -9.36 -11.89
N VAL A 206 -18.83 -8.88 -11.22
CA VAL A 206 -18.67 -9.11 -9.77
C VAL A 206 -19.80 -8.47 -8.98
N LEU A 207 -20.23 -7.25 -9.33
CA LEU A 207 -21.32 -6.56 -8.66
C LEU A 207 -22.69 -7.25 -8.92
N ARG A 208 -22.96 -7.70 -10.15
CA ARG A 208 -24.14 -8.49 -10.51
C ARG A 208 -24.18 -9.79 -9.71
N ALA A 209 -23.06 -10.52 -9.65
CA ALA A 209 -22.95 -11.76 -8.88
C ALA A 209 -23.17 -11.52 -7.38
N ALA A 210 -22.62 -10.47 -6.82
CA ALA A 210 -22.81 -10.10 -5.41
C ALA A 210 -24.28 -9.77 -5.11
N LYS A 211 -24.95 -9.02 -6.00
CA LYS A 211 -26.38 -8.68 -5.86
C LYS A 211 -27.25 -9.90 -5.96
N GLU A 212 -27.04 -10.73 -6.97
CA GLU A 212 -27.85 -11.94 -7.23
C GLU A 212 -27.67 -12.99 -6.12
N ALA A 213 -26.48 -13.10 -5.54
CA ALA A 213 -26.22 -14.03 -4.43
C ALA A 213 -27.05 -13.73 -3.18
N GLY A 214 -27.55 -12.52 -2.98
CA GLY A 214 -28.50 -12.12 -1.95
C GLY A 214 -27.95 -12.04 -0.52
N GLY A 215 -26.81 -12.67 -0.23
CA GLY A 215 -26.19 -12.70 1.11
C GLY A 215 -25.07 -11.66 1.32
N VAL A 216 -24.62 -11.04 0.26
CA VAL A 216 -23.51 -10.08 0.28
C VAL A 216 -23.99 -8.74 0.82
N ARG A 217 -23.54 -8.38 2.01
CA ARG A 217 -23.92 -7.11 2.67
C ARG A 217 -23.13 -5.91 2.14
N ARG A 218 -21.92 -6.14 1.62
CA ARG A 218 -21.02 -5.06 1.10
C ARG A 218 -20.03 -5.61 0.09
N VAL A 219 -19.76 -4.81 -0.94
CA VAL A 219 -18.64 -5.03 -1.87
C VAL A 219 -17.61 -3.94 -1.68
N VAL A 220 -16.36 -4.32 -1.41
CA VAL A 220 -15.21 -3.40 -1.37
C VAL A 220 -14.48 -3.49 -2.70
N VAL A 221 -14.48 -2.42 -3.49
CA VAL A 221 -13.83 -2.35 -4.78
C VAL A 221 -12.47 -1.67 -4.63
N THR A 222 -11.42 -2.32 -5.11
CA THR A 222 -10.09 -1.74 -5.22
C THR A 222 -9.96 -0.97 -6.53
N SER A 223 -10.09 0.34 -6.45
CA SER A 223 -9.78 1.26 -7.54
C SER A 223 -8.29 1.63 -7.54
N SER A 224 -7.96 2.88 -7.74
CA SER A 224 -6.60 3.39 -7.73
C SER A 224 -6.59 4.90 -7.54
N ASN A 225 -5.49 5.48 -7.06
CA ASN A 225 -5.23 6.91 -7.21
C ASN A 225 -5.25 7.35 -8.68
N ALA A 226 -5.05 6.42 -9.62
CA ALA A 226 -5.20 6.66 -11.07
C ALA A 226 -6.64 7.02 -11.50
N ALA A 227 -7.65 6.79 -10.66
CA ALA A 227 -9.02 7.29 -10.83
C ALA A 227 -9.27 8.65 -10.14
N ILE A 228 -8.25 9.19 -9.47
CA ILE A 228 -8.26 10.52 -8.82
C ILE A 228 -7.42 11.49 -9.64
N MET A 229 -6.23 11.07 -10.08
CA MET A 229 -5.27 11.87 -10.84
C MET A 229 -4.74 11.11 -12.07
N PRO A 230 -4.39 11.77 -13.17
CA PRO A 230 -4.26 13.23 -13.31
C PRO A 230 -5.61 13.94 -13.55
N SER A 231 -5.74 15.15 -12.99
CA SER A 231 -6.88 16.03 -13.17
C SER A 231 -6.40 17.49 -13.37
N PRO A 232 -6.04 17.89 -14.59
CA PRO A 232 -5.50 19.23 -14.84
C PRO A 232 -6.45 20.38 -14.49
N GLY A 233 -7.75 20.11 -14.38
CA GLY A 233 -8.76 21.06 -13.96
C GLY A 233 -8.95 21.18 -12.44
N TRP A 234 -8.18 20.43 -11.63
CA TRP A 234 -8.22 20.57 -10.17
C TRP A 234 -7.67 21.92 -9.74
N PRO A 235 -8.27 22.61 -8.74
CA PRO A 235 -7.83 23.94 -8.34
C PRO A 235 -6.34 23.96 -7.94
N ALA A 236 -5.63 24.95 -8.45
CA ALA A 236 -4.21 25.14 -8.11
C ALA A 236 -4.06 25.43 -6.61
N GLY A 237 -3.09 24.82 -5.95
CA GLY A 237 -2.83 24.97 -4.52
C GLY A 237 -3.75 24.12 -3.63
N GLU A 238 -4.69 23.34 -4.20
CA GLU A 238 -5.47 22.36 -3.44
C GLU A 238 -4.88 20.96 -3.55
N VAL A 239 -4.75 20.30 -2.40
CA VAL A 239 -4.34 18.87 -2.35
C VAL A 239 -5.48 18.01 -2.90
N PRO A 240 -5.23 17.15 -3.91
CA PRO A 240 -6.24 16.24 -4.43
C PRO A 240 -6.76 15.27 -3.36
N ASP A 241 -8.06 15.09 -3.31
CA ASP A 241 -8.74 14.17 -2.39
C ASP A 241 -9.78 13.30 -3.10
N GLU A 242 -10.66 12.63 -2.33
CA GLU A 242 -11.68 11.73 -2.87
C GLU A 242 -12.74 12.41 -3.73
N ARG A 243 -12.84 13.72 -3.75
CA ARG A 243 -13.74 14.49 -4.62
C ARG A 243 -13.19 14.60 -6.04
N CYS A 244 -11.86 14.48 -6.18
CA CYS A 244 -11.19 14.59 -7.46
C CYS A 244 -11.44 13.36 -8.33
N TRP A 245 -11.65 13.57 -9.62
CA TRP A 245 -11.74 12.54 -10.65
C TRP A 245 -10.69 12.78 -11.73
N THR A 246 -10.07 11.71 -12.15
CA THR A 246 -9.17 11.73 -13.30
C THR A 246 -9.90 12.24 -14.55
N ASP A 247 -9.24 13.15 -15.25
CA ASP A 247 -9.70 13.68 -16.55
C ASP A 247 -9.44 12.63 -17.65
N ILE A 248 -10.54 12.03 -18.14
CA ILE A 248 -10.49 10.95 -19.13
C ILE A 248 -9.93 11.46 -20.45
N ASP A 249 -10.40 12.62 -20.92
CA ASP A 249 -9.98 13.20 -22.21
C ASP A 249 -8.49 13.52 -22.21
N TYR A 250 -7.99 14.06 -21.07
CA TYR A 250 -6.57 14.27 -20.88
C TYR A 250 -5.79 12.95 -20.91
N CYS A 251 -6.29 11.93 -20.23
CA CYS A 251 -5.62 10.62 -20.16
C CYS A 251 -5.58 9.93 -21.54
N GLU A 252 -6.67 9.95 -22.30
CA GLU A 252 -6.73 9.38 -23.65
C GLU A 252 -5.74 10.06 -24.59
N LYS A 253 -5.73 11.41 -24.60
CA LYS A 253 -4.78 12.20 -25.40
C LYS A 253 -3.31 11.92 -25.07
N ASN A 254 -3.04 11.48 -23.84
CA ASN A 254 -1.69 11.22 -23.36
C ASN A 254 -1.35 9.72 -23.27
N GLY A 255 -2.24 8.81 -23.71
CA GLY A 255 -2.04 7.37 -23.69
C GLY A 255 -2.01 6.75 -22.28
N LEU A 256 -2.63 7.39 -21.29
CA LEU A 256 -2.69 6.94 -19.90
C LEU A 256 -3.87 5.97 -19.69
N TRP A 257 -3.88 4.89 -20.47
CA TRP A 257 -5.01 3.97 -20.57
C TRP A 257 -5.36 3.24 -19.29
N TYR A 258 -4.39 2.99 -18.41
CA TYR A 258 -4.66 2.44 -17.09
C TYR A 258 -5.54 3.39 -16.25
N SER A 259 -5.25 4.69 -16.26
CA SER A 259 -6.07 5.70 -15.57
C SER A 259 -7.49 5.76 -16.15
N VAL A 260 -7.63 5.70 -17.48
CA VAL A 260 -8.94 5.61 -18.15
C VAL A 260 -9.71 4.38 -17.67
N SER A 261 -9.08 3.20 -17.69
CA SER A 261 -9.74 1.94 -17.31
C SER A 261 -10.21 1.94 -15.84
N LYS A 262 -9.38 2.41 -14.91
CA LYS A 262 -9.74 2.47 -13.48
C LYS A 262 -10.84 3.50 -13.23
N THR A 263 -10.80 4.64 -13.90
CA THR A 263 -11.84 5.68 -13.78
C THR A 263 -13.19 5.20 -14.30
N LEU A 264 -13.21 4.56 -15.48
CA LEU A 264 -14.44 4.04 -16.06
C LEU A 264 -15.03 2.89 -15.25
N ALA A 265 -14.20 1.96 -14.80
CA ALA A 265 -14.64 0.84 -13.93
C ALA A 265 -15.24 1.35 -12.62
N GLU A 266 -14.60 2.35 -11.98
CA GLU A 266 -15.12 2.93 -10.74
C GLU A 266 -16.43 3.68 -10.97
N LYS A 267 -16.55 4.48 -12.02
CA LYS A 267 -17.80 5.15 -12.39
C LYS A 267 -18.93 4.15 -12.69
N ALA A 268 -18.61 3.05 -13.38
CA ALA A 268 -19.58 1.97 -13.63
C ALA A 268 -20.03 1.30 -12.33
N ALA A 269 -19.11 1.07 -11.37
CA ALA A 269 -19.45 0.53 -10.07
C ALA A 269 -20.41 1.44 -9.29
N TRP A 270 -20.16 2.75 -9.28
CA TRP A 270 -21.05 3.72 -8.61
C TRP A 270 -22.43 3.80 -9.26
N LYS A 271 -22.48 3.77 -10.59
CA LYS A 271 -23.76 3.73 -11.32
C LYS A 271 -24.56 2.50 -10.92
N PHE A 272 -23.96 1.30 -11.00
CA PHE A 272 -24.60 0.04 -10.63
C PHE A 272 -25.06 0.04 -9.16
N ALA A 273 -24.22 0.51 -8.25
CA ALA A 273 -24.54 0.59 -6.82
C ALA A 273 -25.78 1.45 -6.56
N ALA A 274 -25.91 2.58 -7.25
CA ALA A 274 -27.05 3.48 -7.12
C ALA A 274 -28.34 2.88 -7.73
N GLU A 275 -28.25 2.22 -8.88
CA GLU A 275 -29.38 1.61 -9.58
C GLU A 275 -29.93 0.39 -8.84
N GLU A 276 -29.05 -0.46 -8.32
CA GLU A 276 -29.39 -1.74 -7.70
C GLU A 276 -29.49 -1.71 -6.17
N GLY A 277 -29.15 -0.59 -5.53
CA GLY A 277 -29.14 -0.45 -4.08
C GLY A 277 -28.13 -1.39 -3.41
N LEU A 278 -26.97 -1.64 -4.07
CA LEU A 278 -25.90 -2.46 -3.52
C LEU A 278 -24.94 -1.59 -2.69
N ASP A 279 -24.61 -2.02 -1.48
CA ASP A 279 -23.63 -1.33 -0.65
C ASP A 279 -22.21 -1.54 -1.21
N VAL A 280 -21.70 -0.53 -1.90
CA VAL A 280 -20.36 -0.51 -2.49
C VAL A 280 -19.51 0.55 -1.78
N VAL A 281 -18.29 0.17 -1.43
CA VAL A 281 -17.28 1.09 -0.90
C VAL A 281 -16.01 0.94 -1.74
N VAL A 282 -15.36 2.06 -2.05
CA VAL A 282 -14.17 2.06 -2.90
C VAL A 282 -12.94 2.48 -2.11
N VAL A 283 -11.85 1.74 -2.30
CA VAL A 283 -10.51 2.10 -1.83
C VAL A 283 -9.66 2.47 -3.05
N ASN A 284 -9.00 3.62 -3.00
CA ASN A 284 -8.15 4.16 -4.05
C ASN A 284 -6.67 4.18 -3.59
N PRO A 285 -5.93 3.06 -3.67
CA PRO A 285 -4.54 3.02 -3.25
C PRO A 285 -3.63 3.85 -4.16
N GLY A 286 -2.58 4.41 -3.58
CA GLY A 286 -1.44 4.94 -4.31
C GLY A 286 -0.48 3.86 -4.81
N THR A 287 0.80 4.20 -4.94
CA THR A 287 1.84 3.23 -5.25
C THR A 287 2.10 2.35 -4.02
N VAL A 288 1.74 1.07 -4.12
CA VAL A 288 1.80 0.13 -3.00
C VAL A 288 3.16 -0.52 -2.90
N MET A 289 3.81 -0.42 -1.74
CA MET A 289 5.12 -1.01 -1.45
C MET A 289 5.08 -1.83 -0.16
N GLY A 290 6.08 -2.66 0.05
CA GLY A 290 6.20 -3.45 1.28
C GLY A 290 6.62 -4.90 1.02
N PRO A 291 6.45 -5.79 2.00
CA PRO A 291 6.84 -7.21 1.88
C PRO A 291 6.09 -7.92 0.76
N ILE A 292 6.83 -8.62 -0.11
CA ILE A 292 6.28 -9.34 -1.26
C ILE A 292 5.92 -10.76 -0.81
N ILE A 293 4.64 -11.13 -0.84
CA ILE A 293 4.18 -12.50 -0.58
C ILE A 293 4.19 -13.33 -1.88
N PRO A 294 3.66 -12.86 -3.03
CA PRO A 294 3.69 -13.59 -4.29
C PRO A 294 5.11 -13.90 -4.77
N PRO A 295 5.32 -14.93 -5.61
CA PRO A 295 6.66 -15.29 -6.10
C PRO A 295 7.25 -14.21 -7.02
N ALA A 296 6.44 -13.44 -7.73
CA ALA A 296 6.88 -12.40 -8.65
C ALA A 296 6.75 -11.00 -8.04
N ILE A 297 7.63 -10.09 -8.50
CA ILE A 297 7.54 -8.67 -8.18
C ILE A 297 6.35 -8.04 -8.95
N ASN A 298 5.58 -7.22 -8.26
CA ASN A 298 4.48 -6.49 -8.90
C ASN A 298 4.94 -5.17 -9.54
N SER A 299 4.09 -4.60 -10.39
CA SER A 299 4.38 -3.35 -11.11
C SER A 299 4.72 -2.17 -10.17
N SER A 300 4.08 -2.07 -9.00
CA SER A 300 4.37 -1.00 -8.03
C SER A 300 5.76 -1.14 -7.39
N MET A 301 6.19 -2.37 -7.11
CA MET A 301 7.52 -2.63 -6.57
C MET A 301 8.62 -2.50 -7.63
N SER A 302 8.34 -2.80 -8.89
CA SER A 302 9.27 -2.55 -10.01
C SER A 302 9.37 -1.06 -10.33
N VAL A 303 8.38 -0.28 -9.94
CA VAL A 303 8.37 1.19 -10.03
C VAL A 303 8.50 1.78 -8.63
N LEU A 304 9.55 1.41 -7.89
CA LEU A 304 9.85 1.93 -6.55
C LEU A 304 9.89 3.48 -6.45
N LEU A 305 9.54 4.14 -7.50
CA LEU A 305 9.76 5.56 -7.76
C LEU A 305 8.49 6.36 -8.11
N ARG A 306 7.26 5.89 -7.83
CA ARG A 306 6.05 6.70 -8.09
C ARG A 306 5.34 7.11 -6.81
N LEU A 307 4.95 8.28 -6.74
CA LEU A 307 4.62 9.41 -5.87
C LEU A 307 3.59 9.27 -4.77
N LEU A 308 2.65 8.38 -4.86
CA LEU A 308 1.65 8.19 -3.82
C LEU A 308 1.92 6.84 -3.19
N GLN A 309 2.50 6.85 -2.01
CA GLN A 309 3.03 5.66 -1.37
C GLN A 309 2.11 5.20 -0.28
N VAL A 310 1.95 3.90 -0.17
CA VAL A 310 1.23 3.27 0.92
C VAL A 310 1.79 1.87 1.16
N HIS A 311 1.90 1.48 2.44
CA HIS A 311 2.33 0.15 2.80
C HIS A 311 1.24 -0.87 2.46
N VAL A 312 1.61 -2.04 1.89
CA VAL A 312 0.65 -3.08 1.47
C VAL A 312 -0.22 -3.59 2.63
N GLU A 313 0.32 -3.62 3.85
CA GLU A 313 -0.44 -3.98 5.06
C GLU A 313 -1.51 -2.93 5.40
N ASP A 314 -1.21 -1.66 5.19
CA ASP A 314 -2.15 -0.56 5.46
C ASP A 314 -3.28 -0.58 4.42
N VAL A 315 -2.98 -0.93 3.16
CA VAL A 315 -3.99 -1.13 2.12
C VAL A 315 -4.91 -2.30 2.48
N ALA A 316 -4.34 -3.45 2.88
CA ALA A 316 -5.14 -4.60 3.31
C ALA A 316 -6.00 -4.26 4.53
N LEU A 317 -5.44 -3.54 5.52
CA LEU A 317 -6.19 -3.06 6.68
C LEU A 317 -7.30 -2.09 6.30
N ALA A 318 -7.06 -1.16 5.38
CA ALA A 318 -8.05 -0.23 4.90
C ALA A 318 -9.26 -0.96 4.28
N HIS A 319 -9.03 -1.97 3.44
CA HIS A 319 -10.10 -2.77 2.85
C HIS A 319 -10.96 -3.45 3.92
N ILE A 320 -10.34 -4.04 4.93
CA ILE A 320 -11.07 -4.70 6.01
C ILE A 320 -11.84 -3.69 6.86
N LEU A 321 -11.23 -2.55 7.20
CA LEU A 321 -11.89 -1.53 8.02
C LEU A 321 -13.11 -0.91 7.32
N VAL A 322 -13.03 -0.63 6.01
CA VAL A 322 -14.20 -0.13 5.28
C VAL A 322 -15.27 -1.20 5.07
N PHE A 323 -14.91 -2.49 5.08
CA PHE A 323 -15.87 -3.59 5.05
C PHE A 323 -16.57 -3.78 6.40
N GLU A 324 -15.82 -3.79 7.50
CA GLU A 324 -16.33 -4.02 8.86
C GLU A 324 -17.06 -2.81 9.45
N ASN A 325 -16.80 -1.59 8.97
CA ASN A 325 -17.38 -0.37 9.51
C ASN A 325 -18.65 0.05 8.73
N PRO A 326 -19.85 -0.06 9.32
CA PRO A 326 -21.09 0.32 8.63
C PRO A 326 -21.18 1.79 8.23
N SER A 327 -20.43 2.68 8.90
CA SER A 327 -20.41 4.11 8.57
C SER A 327 -19.47 4.46 7.39
N ALA A 328 -18.62 3.53 6.96
CA ALA A 328 -17.78 3.74 5.80
C ALA A 328 -18.63 3.77 4.53
N SER A 329 -18.49 4.82 3.75
CA SER A 329 -19.22 5.01 2.49
C SER A 329 -18.45 5.83 1.49
N GLY A 330 -18.70 5.59 0.20
CA GLY A 330 -18.08 6.34 -0.88
C GLY A 330 -16.61 5.94 -1.12
N ARG A 331 -15.87 6.88 -1.69
CA ARG A 331 -14.44 6.72 -2.03
C ARG A 331 -13.55 6.94 -0.82
N HIS A 332 -12.45 6.21 -0.74
CA HIS A 332 -11.44 6.32 0.31
C HIS A 332 -10.06 6.32 -0.32
N LEU A 333 -9.43 7.49 -0.43
CA LEU A 333 -8.04 7.61 -0.84
C LEU A 333 -7.16 6.89 0.19
N CYS A 334 -6.30 5.99 -0.28
CA CYS A 334 -5.46 5.16 0.59
C CYS A 334 -3.98 5.42 0.29
N ILE A 335 -3.46 6.48 0.89
CA ILE A 335 -2.07 6.91 0.79
C ILE A 335 -1.61 7.44 2.16
N GLU A 336 -0.33 7.29 2.45
CA GLU A 336 0.28 7.87 3.65
C GLU A 336 0.47 9.37 3.46
N SER A 337 1.16 9.74 2.37
CA SER A 337 1.51 11.13 2.05
C SER A 337 1.51 11.38 0.55
N ILE A 338 1.59 12.64 0.14
CA ILE A 338 1.82 13.05 -1.23
C ILE A 338 3.20 13.69 -1.30
N SER A 339 4.12 13.07 -2.01
CA SER A 339 5.49 13.53 -2.18
C SER A 339 5.93 13.49 -3.64
N HIS A 340 6.90 14.32 -4.00
CA HIS A 340 7.53 14.27 -5.32
C HIS A 340 8.60 13.17 -5.40
N TRP A 341 8.98 12.79 -6.62
CA TRP A 341 10.05 11.84 -6.88
C TRP A 341 11.37 12.21 -6.22
N SER A 342 11.70 13.51 -6.26
CA SER A 342 12.90 14.04 -5.60
C SER A 342 12.92 13.76 -4.12
N ASP A 343 11.76 13.86 -3.45
CA ASP A 343 11.64 13.68 -2.01
C ASP A 343 11.81 12.20 -1.64
N LEU A 344 11.17 11.30 -2.42
CA LEU A 344 11.34 9.87 -2.24
C LEU A 344 12.79 9.44 -2.50
N ALA A 345 13.37 9.87 -3.61
CA ALA A 345 14.75 9.53 -3.95
C ALA A 345 15.74 10.04 -2.89
N ALA A 346 15.51 11.25 -2.36
CA ALA A 346 16.30 11.78 -1.26
C ALA A 346 16.17 10.92 0.00
N LYS A 347 14.96 10.49 0.34
CA LYS A 347 14.72 9.62 1.50
C LYS A 347 15.34 8.24 1.33
N VAL A 348 15.28 7.65 0.14
CA VAL A 348 15.97 6.37 -0.16
C VAL A 348 17.49 6.55 -0.05
N ALA A 349 18.06 7.63 -0.56
CA ALA A 349 19.49 7.89 -0.45
C ALA A 349 19.96 8.12 1.00
N GLU A 350 19.12 8.77 1.82
CA GLU A 350 19.36 8.94 3.26
C GLU A 350 19.39 7.58 3.99
N LEU A 351 18.39 6.73 3.75
CA LEU A 351 18.24 5.44 4.42
C LEU A 351 19.25 4.39 3.93
N TYR A 352 19.70 4.52 2.70
CA TYR A 352 20.59 3.57 2.01
C TYR A 352 21.71 4.27 1.26
N PRO A 353 22.66 4.91 1.95
CA PRO A 353 23.72 5.73 1.33
C PRO A 353 24.68 4.94 0.42
N ASN A 354 24.72 3.60 0.58
CA ASN A 354 25.56 2.73 -0.24
C ASN A 354 24.95 2.41 -1.61
N TYR A 355 23.67 2.74 -1.82
CA TYR A 355 23.01 2.55 -3.12
C TYR A 355 23.13 3.80 -3.97
N LYS A 356 23.38 3.60 -5.27
CA LYS A 356 23.39 4.68 -6.24
C LYS A 356 21.96 5.09 -6.61
N VAL A 357 21.39 6.03 -5.84
CA VAL A 357 20.05 6.56 -6.09
C VAL A 357 20.11 7.67 -7.14
N PRO A 358 19.23 7.67 -8.16
CA PRO A 358 19.15 8.75 -9.14
C PRO A 358 18.81 10.09 -8.47
N LYS A 359 19.44 11.18 -8.97
CA LYS A 359 19.11 12.55 -8.56
C LYS A 359 18.03 13.11 -9.46
N PHE A 360 16.98 13.64 -8.86
CA PHE A 360 15.88 14.29 -9.58
C PHE A 360 15.88 15.80 -9.35
N PRO A 361 15.32 16.60 -10.29
CA PRO A 361 15.01 18.02 -10.03
C PRO A 361 14.09 18.17 -8.82
N LYS A 362 14.17 19.29 -8.09
CA LYS A 362 13.32 19.53 -6.91
C LYS A 362 11.84 19.45 -7.21
N ASP A 363 11.42 19.95 -8.36
CA ASP A 363 10.06 19.86 -8.85
C ASP A 363 10.00 18.85 -9.99
N THR A 364 9.64 17.62 -9.64
CA THR A 364 9.45 16.53 -10.61
C THR A 364 8.02 16.43 -11.11
N GLN A 365 7.10 17.17 -10.50
CA GLN A 365 5.67 17.15 -10.82
C GLN A 365 5.04 18.52 -10.56
N PRO A 366 5.25 19.45 -11.50
CA PRO A 366 4.64 20.77 -11.44
C PRO A 366 3.12 20.69 -11.25
N GLY A 367 2.59 21.45 -10.29
CA GLY A 367 1.17 21.52 -10.00
C GLY A 367 0.61 20.40 -9.09
N LEU A 368 1.45 19.47 -8.63
CA LEU A 368 1.04 18.53 -7.58
C LEU A 368 1.46 19.09 -6.21
N GLU A 369 0.46 19.40 -5.38
CA GLU A 369 0.70 19.85 -4.01
C GLU A 369 1.17 18.70 -3.12
N ARG A 370 2.20 18.95 -2.32
CA ARG A 370 2.69 18.01 -1.31
C ARG A 370 1.77 17.98 -0.11
N ALA A 371 1.58 16.82 0.50
CA ALA A 371 0.83 16.68 1.73
C ALA A 371 1.46 15.62 2.64
N GLU A 372 1.66 15.95 3.90
CA GLU A 372 2.13 15.02 4.94
C GLU A 372 1.06 14.00 5.34
N VAL A 373 -0.22 14.33 5.11
CA VAL A 373 -1.37 13.46 5.40
C VAL A 373 -2.23 13.34 4.16
N GLY A 374 -2.26 12.15 3.58
CA GLY A 374 -3.01 11.90 2.35
C GLY A 374 -4.46 11.44 2.56
N SER A 375 -4.73 10.63 3.57
CA SER A 375 -5.98 9.83 3.67
C SER A 375 -6.80 10.16 4.91
N LYS A 376 -7.37 11.35 4.98
CA LYS A 376 -8.12 11.84 6.16
C LYS A 376 -9.32 10.94 6.52
N LYS A 377 -10.06 10.43 5.54
CA LYS A 377 -11.22 9.55 5.78
C LYS A 377 -10.82 8.23 6.42
N LEU A 378 -9.77 7.57 5.93
CA LEU A 378 -9.28 6.32 6.50
C LEU A 378 -8.70 6.50 7.90
N ILE A 379 -8.00 7.60 8.15
CA ILE A 379 -7.51 7.94 9.49
C ILE A 379 -8.67 8.10 10.46
N ALA A 380 -9.75 8.78 10.05
CA ALA A 380 -10.97 8.90 10.86
C ALA A 380 -11.64 7.56 11.15
N LEU A 381 -11.50 6.56 10.29
CA LEU A 381 -11.96 5.19 10.50
C LEU A 381 -10.99 4.35 11.37
N GLY A 382 -9.82 4.90 11.74
CA GLY A 382 -8.84 4.26 12.62
C GLY A 382 -7.65 3.61 11.90
N VAL A 383 -7.43 3.87 10.60
CA VAL A 383 -6.21 3.47 9.91
C VAL A 383 -5.03 4.26 10.45
N GLN A 384 -3.98 3.57 10.84
CA GLN A 384 -2.68 4.15 11.18
C GLN A 384 -1.71 3.77 10.07
N PHE A 385 -1.34 4.74 9.25
CA PHE A 385 -0.41 4.51 8.15
C PHE A 385 1.02 4.31 8.67
N SER A 386 1.72 3.40 8.02
CA SER A 386 3.14 3.19 8.27
C SER A 386 3.93 4.39 7.75
N PRO A 387 4.90 4.93 8.54
CA PRO A 387 5.77 6.02 8.08
C PRO A 387 6.55 5.64 6.82
N ILE A 388 6.87 6.63 5.98
CA ILE A 388 7.59 6.43 4.71
C ILE A 388 8.91 5.67 4.87
N GLU A 389 9.64 5.91 5.97
CA GLU A 389 10.89 5.22 6.28
C GLU A 389 10.66 3.72 6.46
N LYS A 390 9.58 3.33 7.14
CA LYS A 390 9.21 1.93 7.32
C LYS A 390 8.80 1.31 6.00
N ILE A 391 8.00 2.00 5.20
CA ILE A 391 7.55 1.54 3.87
C ILE A 391 8.76 1.24 2.98
N ILE A 392 9.74 2.16 2.93
CA ILE A 392 10.97 1.99 2.15
C ILE A 392 11.80 0.81 2.69
N ARG A 393 12.00 0.72 4.01
CA ARG A 393 12.79 -0.37 4.62
C ARG A 393 12.18 -1.74 4.32
N ASP A 394 10.89 -1.92 4.58
CA ASP A 394 10.21 -3.19 4.37
C ASP A 394 10.23 -3.61 2.88
N ALA A 395 10.11 -2.65 1.96
CA ALA A 395 10.23 -2.90 0.53
C ALA A 395 11.65 -3.31 0.13
N VAL A 396 12.68 -2.58 0.56
CA VAL A 396 14.09 -2.86 0.26
C VAL A 396 14.51 -4.21 0.86
N GLU A 397 14.18 -4.50 2.12
CA GLU A 397 14.51 -5.78 2.75
C GLU A 397 13.80 -6.96 2.05
N SER A 398 12.55 -6.77 1.60
CA SER A 398 11.85 -7.78 0.82
C SER A 398 12.51 -8.03 -0.55
N LEU A 399 13.00 -6.98 -1.22
CA LEU A 399 13.74 -7.10 -2.47
C LEU A 399 15.09 -7.81 -2.26
N LYS A 400 15.81 -7.50 -1.17
CA LYS A 400 17.06 -8.17 -0.80
C LYS A 400 16.86 -9.65 -0.51
N SER A 401 15.90 -9.99 0.34
CA SER A 401 15.61 -11.38 0.74
C SER A 401 15.24 -12.26 -0.45
N ARG A 402 14.78 -11.67 -1.54
CA ARG A 402 14.45 -12.35 -2.79
C ARG A 402 15.52 -12.27 -3.87
N GLY A 403 16.67 -11.62 -3.58
CA GLY A 403 17.80 -11.53 -4.50
C GLY A 403 17.60 -10.57 -5.68
N TYR A 404 16.61 -9.65 -5.61
CA TYR A 404 16.42 -8.61 -6.64
C TYR A 404 17.44 -7.49 -6.53
N ILE A 405 17.95 -7.25 -5.33
CA ILE A 405 19.03 -6.29 -5.04
C ILE A 405 19.98 -6.89 -4.01
N SER A 406 21.27 -6.49 -4.07
CA SER A 406 22.33 -6.92 -3.18
C SER A 406 22.62 -5.90 -2.07
#